data_d5a5bed9648b05b78333e4ff8fe82122
#
_entry.id   d5a5bed9648b05b78333e4ff8fe82122
#
_cell.length_a   1.000
_cell.length_b   1.000
_cell.length_c   1.000
_cell.angle_alpha   90.00
_cell.angle_beta   90.00
_cell.angle_gamma   90.00
#
_symmetry.space_group_name_H-M   'P 1'
#
loop_
_entity.id
_entity.type
_entity.pdbx_description
1 polymer ?
#
loop_
_entity_poly.entity_id
_entity_poly.type
_entity_poly.pdbx_seq_one_letter_code
_entity_poly.pdbx_strand_id
1 'polypeptide(L)'
;MTTDLSVCQAALNRDPVLYLDLTEAIRRGDGKVLGATPHGALVAFTNLIDGPQFGFTMFADNLETAEQLLELLPAVPGFITVHETLYSGLLQERFGFTGLHPCWQVGYLHTAPLPLPGLGVEVRPLDASHLPTVMSNYDLEDEEYLGWLIERAE
;
A
#
# COMPACT_ATOMS: atom_id res chain seq x y z
N MET A 1 21.99 -5.41 -0.32
CA MET A 1 20.65 -4.98 -0.68
C MET A 1 20.54 -4.95 -2.20
N THR A 2 19.41 -5.35 -2.78
CA THR A 2 19.23 -5.48 -4.23
C THR A 2 17.85 -4.94 -4.65
N THR A 3 17.71 -4.53 -5.91
CA THR A 3 16.40 -4.23 -6.54
C THR A 3 15.86 -5.43 -7.32
N ASP A 4 16.43 -6.62 -7.13
CA ASP A 4 16.01 -7.85 -7.77
C ASP A 4 14.60 -8.24 -7.29
N LEU A 5 13.68 -8.28 -8.22
CA LEU A 5 12.29 -8.61 -7.97
C LEU A 5 12.11 -10.01 -7.39
N SER A 6 12.95 -10.96 -7.78
CA SER A 6 12.87 -12.34 -7.28
C SER A 6 13.18 -12.42 -5.78
N VAL A 7 14.14 -11.63 -5.30
CA VAL A 7 14.46 -11.53 -3.87
C VAL A 7 13.32 -10.90 -3.10
N CYS A 8 12.73 -9.83 -3.64
CA CYS A 8 11.56 -9.18 -3.06
C CYS A 8 10.37 -10.15 -2.97
N GLN A 9 10.02 -10.82 -4.05
CA GLN A 9 8.92 -11.79 -4.09
C GLN A 9 9.15 -12.97 -3.13
N ALA A 10 10.36 -13.49 -3.02
CA ALA A 10 10.67 -14.54 -2.08
C ALA A 10 10.43 -14.11 -0.62
N ALA A 11 10.76 -12.86 -0.29
CA ALA A 11 10.52 -12.31 1.03
C ALA A 11 9.01 -12.10 1.29
N LEU A 12 8.26 -11.57 0.30
CA LEU A 12 6.79 -11.36 0.40
C LEU A 12 6.01 -12.67 0.53
N ASN A 13 6.46 -13.73 -0.13
CA ASN A 13 5.80 -15.04 -0.10
C ASN A 13 5.83 -15.73 1.27
N ARG A 14 6.55 -15.19 2.26
CA ARG A 14 6.55 -15.73 3.63
C ARG A 14 5.22 -15.52 4.35
N ASP A 15 4.55 -14.42 4.06
CA ASP A 15 3.18 -14.16 4.51
C ASP A 15 2.37 -13.48 3.40
N PRO A 16 1.76 -14.27 2.48
CA PRO A 16 1.07 -13.74 1.31
C PRO A 16 -0.20 -12.92 1.66
N VAL A 17 -0.74 -13.08 2.86
CA VAL A 17 -1.90 -12.29 3.31
C VAL A 17 -1.44 -10.94 3.86
N LEU A 18 -0.44 -10.95 4.72
CA LEU A 18 0.10 -9.75 5.33
C LEU A 18 0.70 -8.80 4.27
N TYR A 19 1.37 -9.33 3.26
CA TYR A 19 2.06 -8.56 2.23
C TYR A 19 1.31 -8.51 0.88
N LEU A 20 -0.02 -8.69 0.92
CA LEU A 20 -0.86 -8.74 -0.29
C LEU A 20 -0.80 -7.42 -1.08
N ASP A 21 -0.85 -6.29 -0.40
CA ASP A 21 -0.80 -4.96 -0.99
C ASP A 21 0.51 -4.70 -1.74
N LEU A 22 1.65 -5.07 -1.14
CA LEU A 22 2.98 -5.00 -1.79
C LEU A 22 3.03 -5.90 -3.04
N THR A 23 2.56 -7.13 -2.89
CA THR A 23 2.56 -8.10 -3.99
C THR A 23 1.72 -7.61 -5.17
N GLU A 24 0.53 -7.06 -4.89
CA GLU A 24 -0.36 -6.52 -5.92
C GLU A 24 0.16 -5.22 -6.53
N ALA A 25 0.73 -4.31 -5.75
CA ALA A 25 1.35 -3.10 -6.27
C ALA A 25 2.47 -3.43 -7.28
N ILE A 26 3.32 -4.40 -6.94
CA ILE A 26 4.39 -4.85 -7.84
C ILE A 26 3.80 -5.53 -9.09
N ARG A 27 2.82 -6.42 -8.91
CA ARG A 27 2.20 -7.16 -10.02
C ARG A 27 1.51 -6.24 -11.03
N ARG A 28 0.88 -5.16 -10.56
CA ARG A 28 0.20 -4.17 -11.40
C ARG A 28 1.14 -3.15 -12.04
N GLY A 29 2.40 -3.11 -11.62
CA GLY A 29 3.35 -2.09 -12.03
C GLY A 29 3.18 -0.76 -11.32
N ASP A 30 2.37 -0.72 -10.26
CA ASP A 30 2.14 0.46 -9.42
C ASP A 30 3.20 0.58 -8.30
N GLY A 31 3.97 -0.48 -8.09
CA GLY A 31 5.03 -0.56 -7.08
C GLY A 31 6.41 -0.75 -7.71
N LYS A 32 7.36 0.11 -7.33
CA LYS A 32 8.78 0.02 -7.71
C LYS A 32 9.60 -0.43 -6.50
N VAL A 33 10.27 -1.57 -6.60
CA VAL A 33 11.19 -2.04 -5.56
C VAL A 33 12.40 -1.12 -5.51
N LEU A 34 12.59 -0.42 -4.39
CA LEU A 34 13.78 0.40 -4.12
C LEU A 34 14.90 -0.43 -3.50
N GLY A 35 14.56 -1.42 -2.71
CA GLY A 35 15.50 -2.35 -2.13
C GLY A 35 14.82 -3.57 -1.52
N ALA A 36 15.51 -4.70 -1.57
CA ALA A 36 15.06 -5.95 -0.98
C ALA A 36 16.22 -6.75 -0.42
N THR A 37 15.92 -7.52 0.62
CA THR A 37 16.76 -8.55 1.22
C THR A 37 15.85 -9.75 1.55
N PRO A 38 16.38 -10.90 1.96
CA PRO A 38 15.55 -11.97 2.52
C PRO A 38 14.76 -11.57 3.76
N HIS A 39 15.10 -10.45 4.41
CA HIS A 39 14.56 -9.97 5.68
C HIS A 39 13.70 -8.72 5.57
N GLY A 40 13.48 -8.20 4.38
CA GLY A 40 12.68 -7.00 4.21
C GLY A 40 12.72 -6.43 2.81
N ALA A 41 11.76 -5.56 2.50
CA ALA A 41 11.72 -4.81 1.25
C ALA A 41 11.12 -3.42 1.45
N LEU A 42 11.52 -2.49 0.57
CA LEU A 42 10.99 -1.16 0.44
C LEU A 42 10.48 -0.97 -1.00
N VAL A 43 9.21 -0.60 -1.11
CA VAL A 43 8.53 -0.40 -2.39
C VAL A 43 7.94 1.00 -2.45
N ALA A 44 8.29 1.75 -3.48
CA ALA A 44 7.69 3.04 -3.78
C ALA A 44 6.43 2.85 -4.63
N PHE A 45 5.39 3.61 -4.35
CA PHE A 45 4.20 3.68 -5.20
C PHE A 45 4.44 4.65 -6.34
N THR A 46 4.45 4.14 -7.59
CA THR A 46 4.77 4.94 -8.79
C THR A 46 3.70 5.96 -9.11
N ASN A 47 2.45 5.68 -8.78
CA ASN A 47 1.32 6.57 -9.07
C ASN A 47 1.23 7.78 -8.11
N LEU A 48 2.01 7.75 -7.04
CA LEU A 48 2.12 8.84 -6.07
C LEU A 48 3.42 9.65 -6.25
N ILE A 49 4.29 9.23 -7.17
CA ILE A 49 5.61 9.84 -7.37
C ILE A 49 5.52 11.21 -8.03
N ASP A 50 4.50 11.45 -8.86
CA ASP A 50 4.31 12.71 -9.56
C ASP A 50 3.53 13.77 -8.75
N GLY A 51 3.04 13.39 -7.57
CA GLY A 51 2.33 14.28 -6.64
C GLY A 51 3.23 14.85 -5.55
N PRO A 52 2.74 15.81 -4.75
CA PRO A 52 3.48 16.38 -3.62
C PRO A 52 3.75 15.38 -2.49
N GLN A 53 3.22 14.16 -2.58
CA GLN A 53 3.33 13.13 -1.55
C GLN A 53 3.93 11.85 -2.13
N PHE A 54 5.18 11.57 -1.78
CA PHE A 54 5.75 10.23 -1.99
C PHE A 54 5.09 9.24 -1.03
N GLY A 55 4.60 8.13 -1.57
CA GLY A 55 4.13 7.00 -0.78
C GLY A 55 5.09 5.82 -0.88
N PHE A 56 5.33 5.19 0.25
CA PHE A 56 6.15 3.98 0.34
C PHE A 56 5.46 2.94 1.19
N THR A 57 5.75 1.69 0.91
CA THR A 57 5.42 0.59 1.81
C THR A 57 6.67 -0.21 2.11
N MET A 58 6.80 -0.65 3.35
CA MET A 58 7.98 -1.34 3.82
C MET A 58 7.60 -2.45 4.79
N PHE A 59 8.35 -3.54 4.75
CA PHE A 59 8.42 -4.50 5.84
C PHE A 59 9.88 -4.85 6.15
N ALA A 60 10.17 -5.19 7.39
CA ALA A 60 11.48 -5.63 7.83
C ALA A 60 11.37 -6.50 9.10
N ASP A 61 12.12 -7.59 9.14
CA ASP A 61 12.14 -8.52 10.28
C ASP A 61 12.85 -7.97 11.51
N ASN A 62 13.68 -6.94 11.33
CA ASN A 62 14.48 -6.35 12.40
C ASN A 62 14.83 -4.88 12.09
N LEU A 63 15.25 -4.16 13.13
CA LEU A 63 15.58 -2.73 13.04
C LEU A 63 16.75 -2.45 12.09
N GLU A 64 17.78 -3.29 12.07
CA GLU A 64 18.94 -3.10 11.19
C GLU A 64 18.53 -3.13 9.72
N THR A 65 17.67 -4.08 9.33
CA THR A 65 17.13 -4.14 7.97
C THR A 65 16.24 -2.92 7.67
N ALA A 66 15.41 -2.50 8.64
CA ALA A 66 14.58 -1.30 8.47
C ALA A 66 15.43 -0.05 8.24
N GLU A 67 16.46 0.18 9.04
CA GLU A 67 17.38 1.30 8.88
C GLU A 67 18.04 1.30 7.50
N GLN A 68 18.58 0.16 7.08
CA GLN A 68 19.23 0.01 5.77
C GLN A 68 18.27 0.27 4.60
N LEU A 69 17.01 -0.16 4.71
CA LEU A 69 15.99 0.11 3.69
C LEU A 69 15.62 1.59 3.63
N LEU A 70 15.49 2.24 4.78
CA LEU A 70 15.16 3.66 4.86
C LEU A 70 16.26 4.57 4.28
N GLU A 71 17.52 4.14 4.25
CA GLU A 71 18.59 4.87 3.57
C GLU A 71 18.41 4.96 2.04
N LEU A 72 17.56 4.11 1.47
CA LEU A 72 17.28 4.12 0.03
C LEU A 72 16.19 5.11 -0.37
N LEU A 73 15.52 5.74 0.58
CA LEU A 73 14.47 6.72 0.27
C LEU A 73 15.05 7.92 -0.45
N PRO A 74 14.53 8.28 -1.63
CA PRO A 74 15.04 9.41 -2.41
C PRO A 74 14.66 10.77 -1.81
N ALA A 75 13.64 10.81 -0.97
CA ALA A 75 13.11 12.01 -0.33
C ALA A 75 12.35 11.65 0.96
N VAL A 76 11.99 12.67 1.74
CA VAL A 76 11.11 12.49 2.90
C VAL A 76 9.72 12.10 2.39
N PRO A 77 9.18 10.95 2.82
CA PRO A 77 7.86 10.51 2.38
C PRO A 77 6.74 11.33 3.03
N GLY A 78 5.66 11.58 2.29
CA GLY A 78 4.44 12.17 2.84
C GLY A 78 3.68 11.16 3.71
N PHE A 79 3.71 9.89 3.32
CA PHE A 79 3.23 8.78 4.14
C PHE A 79 4.06 7.51 3.89
N ILE A 80 4.01 6.59 4.85
CA ILE A 80 4.60 5.26 4.72
C ILE A 80 3.68 4.23 5.36
N THR A 81 3.41 3.17 4.63
CA THR A 81 2.71 2.00 5.17
C THR A 81 3.73 0.99 5.67
N VAL A 82 3.49 0.44 6.84
CA VAL A 82 4.34 -0.58 7.43
C VAL A 82 3.49 -1.73 7.96
N HIS A 83 4.02 -2.94 7.86
CA HIS A 83 3.29 -4.16 8.25
C HIS A 83 3.62 -4.60 9.69
N GLU A 84 4.68 -4.08 10.26
CA GLU A 84 5.10 -4.37 11.62
C GLU A 84 5.28 -3.09 12.44
N THR A 85 4.92 -3.15 13.70
CA THR A 85 5.09 -2.02 14.63
C THR A 85 6.52 -1.89 15.17
N LEU A 86 7.37 -2.88 14.91
CA LEU A 86 8.73 -2.98 15.45
C LEU A 86 9.56 -1.71 15.22
N TYR A 87 9.41 -1.08 14.05
CA TYR A 87 10.19 0.10 13.67
C TYR A 87 9.38 1.41 13.60
N SER A 88 8.16 1.43 14.16
CA SER A 88 7.33 2.65 14.19
C SER A 88 8.02 3.79 14.94
N GLY A 89 8.73 3.50 16.03
CA GLY A 89 9.53 4.49 16.77
C GLY A 89 10.66 5.09 15.91
N LEU A 90 11.35 4.26 15.14
CA LEU A 90 12.40 4.69 14.21
C LEU A 90 11.85 5.64 13.12
N LEU A 91 10.67 5.31 12.57
CA LEU A 91 10.02 6.14 11.56
C LEU A 91 9.58 7.49 12.14
N GLN A 92 9.02 7.48 13.35
CA GLN A 92 8.60 8.70 14.01
C GLN A 92 9.79 9.62 14.32
N GLU A 93 10.90 9.06 14.83
CA GLU A 93 12.11 9.82 15.12
C GLU A 93 12.73 10.40 13.84
N ARG A 94 12.80 9.59 12.77
CA ARG A 94 13.47 9.99 11.53
C ARG A 94 12.68 11.01 10.71
N PHE A 95 11.36 10.89 10.64
CA PHE A 95 10.51 11.67 9.75
C PHE A 95 9.55 12.62 10.45
N GLY A 96 9.42 12.54 11.77
CA GLY A 96 8.54 13.39 12.53
C GLY A 96 7.06 13.20 12.21
N PHE A 97 6.63 12.00 11.82
CA PHE A 97 5.22 11.71 11.57
C PHE A 97 4.37 12.01 12.79
N THR A 98 3.29 12.77 12.60
CA THR A 98 2.37 13.20 13.66
C THR A 98 1.11 12.33 13.74
N GLY A 99 0.82 11.56 12.69
CA GLY A 99 -0.33 10.66 12.61
C GLY A 99 0.10 9.20 12.48
N LEU A 100 -0.61 8.32 13.20
CA LEU A 100 -0.51 6.86 13.07
C LEU A 100 -1.92 6.31 12.91
N HIS A 101 -2.17 5.61 11.81
CA HIS A 101 -3.45 4.99 11.51
C HIS A 101 -3.28 3.48 11.48
N PRO A 102 -3.63 2.75 12.58
CA PRO A 102 -3.60 1.30 12.57
C PRO A 102 -4.68 0.76 11.62
N CYS A 103 -4.27 -0.14 10.73
CA CYS A 103 -5.14 -0.77 9.75
C CYS A 103 -5.10 -2.29 9.88
N TRP A 104 -6.18 -2.94 9.43
CA TRP A 104 -6.22 -4.39 9.32
C TRP A 104 -5.95 -4.79 7.87
N GLN A 105 -4.96 -5.67 7.67
CA GLN A 105 -4.78 -6.33 6.37
C GLN A 105 -5.71 -7.53 6.31
N VAL A 106 -6.60 -7.57 5.31
CA VAL A 106 -7.58 -8.65 5.13
C VAL A 106 -7.46 -9.22 3.73
N GLY A 107 -7.40 -10.55 3.64
CA GLY A 107 -7.36 -11.25 2.37
C GLY A 107 -8.50 -12.26 2.25
N TYR A 108 -9.12 -12.34 1.06
CA TYR A 108 -10.07 -13.40 0.73
C TYR A 108 -9.32 -14.54 0.02
N LEU A 109 -9.14 -15.66 0.73
CA LEU A 109 -8.32 -16.78 0.25
C LEU A 109 -9.11 -17.90 -0.44
N HIS A 110 -10.43 -17.78 -0.51
CA HIS A 110 -11.26 -18.78 -1.19
C HIS A 110 -11.30 -18.54 -2.70
N THR A 111 -11.33 -19.59 -3.47
CA THR A 111 -11.45 -19.55 -4.93
C THR A 111 -12.88 -19.33 -5.42
N ALA A 112 -13.87 -19.62 -4.57
CA ALA A 112 -15.27 -19.39 -4.89
C ALA A 112 -15.65 -17.92 -4.66
N PRO A 113 -16.43 -17.29 -5.56
CA PRO A 113 -16.96 -15.96 -5.31
C PRO A 113 -17.73 -15.90 -3.97
N LEU A 114 -17.59 -14.78 -3.26
CA LEU A 114 -18.42 -14.55 -2.08
C LEU A 114 -19.90 -14.61 -2.51
N PRO A 115 -20.73 -15.39 -1.82
CA PRO A 115 -22.16 -15.32 -2.05
C PRO A 115 -22.60 -13.89 -1.72
N LEU A 116 -23.17 -13.19 -2.70
CA LEU A 116 -23.78 -11.89 -2.45
C LEU A 116 -24.92 -12.12 -1.46
N PRO A 117 -24.88 -11.55 -0.26
CA PRO A 117 -26.01 -11.64 0.64
C PRO A 117 -27.21 -11.01 -0.06
N GLY A 118 -28.36 -11.69 0.00
CA GLY A 118 -29.61 -11.17 -0.56
C GLY A 118 -30.11 -9.96 0.25
N LEU A 119 -29.32 -8.87 0.24
CA LEU A 119 -29.55 -7.65 1.03
C LEU A 119 -30.73 -6.81 0.52
N GLY A 120 -31.37 -7.22 -0.58
CA GLY A 120 -32.42 -6.41 -1.21
C GLY A 120 -31.91 -5.09 -1.80
N VAL A 121 -30.58 -4.91 -1.86
CA VAL A 121 -29.94 -3.76 -2.48
C VAL A 121 -29.29 -4.18 -3.80
N GLU A 122 -29.43 -3.36 -4.81
CA GLU A 122 -28.78 -3.55 -6.08
C GLU A 122 -27.31 -3.06 -5.97
N VAL A 123 -26.38 -3.94 -6.33
CA VAL A 123 -24.96 -3.58 -6.44
C VAL A 123 -24.66 -3.27 -7.89
N ARG A 124 -24.13 -2.09 -8.16
CA ARG A 124 -23.73 -1.63 -9.50
C ARG A 124 -22.26 -1.22 -9.51
N PRO A 125 -21.57 -1.36 -10.64
CA PRO A 125 -20.28 -0.72 -10.82
C PRO A 125 -20.39 0.80 -10.64
N LEU A 126 -19.37 1.40 -10.05
CA LEU A 126 -19.27 2.85 -9.97
C LEU A 126 -18.74 3.40 -11.30
N ASP A 127 -19.27 4.55 -11.70
CA ASP A 127 -18.79 5.38 -12.79
C ASP A 127 -18.65 6.84 -12.32
N ALA A 128 -18.13 7.70 -13.18
CA ALA A 128 -17.90 9.11 -12.84
C ALA A 128 -19.15 9.87 -12.37
N SER A 129 -20.38 9.44 -12.76
CA SER A 129 -21.62 10.07 -12.31
C SER A 129 -21.91 9.85 -10.83
N HIS A 130 -21.31 8.83 -10.22
CA HIS A 130 -21.47 8.50 -8.80
C HIS A 130 -20.50 9.28 -7.88
N LEU A 131 -19.49 9.95 -8.45
CA LEU A 131 -18.45 10.65 -7.70
C LEU A 131 -18.99 11.60 -6.64
N PRO A 132 -19.99 12.48 -6.91
CA PRO A 132 -20.57 13.36 -5.89
C PRO A 132 -21.19 12.61 -4.71
N THR A 133 -21.82 11.45 -4.98
CA THR A 133 -22.41 10.61 -3.93
C THR A 133 -21.34 9.94 -3.08
N VAL A 134 -20.28 9.45 -3.70
CA VAL A 134 -19.12 8.86 -2.99
C VAL A 134 -18.49 9.93 -2.10
N MET A 135 -18.16 11.12 -2.65
CA MET A 135 -17.57 12.23 -1.92
C MET A 135 -18.41 12.66 -0.71
N SER A 136 -19.74 12.68 -0.84
CA SER A 136 -20.63 13.07 0.27
C SER A 136 -20.73 12.05 1.40
N ASN A 137 -20.34 10.81 1.17
CA ASN A 137 -20.45 9.71 2.15
C ASN A 137 -19.10 9.26 2.72
N TYR A 138 -18.01 9.68 2.13
CA TYR A 138 -16.66 9.42 2.61
C TYR A 138 -15.99 10.75 2.92
N ASP A 139 -15.31 10.82 4.04
CA ASP A 139 -14.49 11.98 4.44
C ASP A 139 -13.17 11.97 3.65
N LEU A 140 -13.30 11.94 2.32
CA LEU A 140 -12.20 11.92 1.37
C LEU A 140 -12.11 13.30 0.73
N GLU A 141 -11.04 14.01 1.02
CA GLU A 141 -10.81 15.37 0.51
C GLU A 141 -10.29 15.41 -0.93
N ASP A 142 -10.02 14.23 -1.56
CA ASP A 142 -9.34 14.14 -2.85
C ASP A 142 -10.27 13.59 -3.94
N GLU A 143 -11.02 14.50 -4.57
CA GLU A 143 -11.89 14.20 -5.71
C GLU A 143 -11.10 13.70 -6.93
N GLU A 144 -9.89 14.22 -7.15
CA GLU A 144 -9.04 13.83 -8.27
C GLU A 144 -8.57 12.38 -8.12
N TYR A 145 -8.17 11.99 -6.91
CA TYR A 145 -7.78 10.61 -6.62
C TYR A 145 -8.94 9.62 -6.80
N LEU A 146 -10.14 9.98 -6.35
CA LEU A 146 -11.32 9.12 -6.53
C LEU A 146 -11.73 9.01 -8.00
N GLY A 147 -11.69 10.11 -8.74
CA GLY A 147 -11.93 10.10 -10.19
C GLY A 147 -10.99 9.15 -10.91
N TRP A 148 -9.70 9.23 -10.60
CA TRP A 148 -8.67 8.34 -11.12
C TRP A 148 -8.92 6.86 -10.76
N LEU A 149 -9.37 6.55 -9.53
CA LEU A 149 -9.70 5.17 -9.14
C LEU A 149 -10.88 4.62 -9.94
N ILE A 150 -11.90 5.44 -10.20
CA ILE A 150 -13.08 5.03 -10.97
C ILE A 150 -12.69 4.76 -12.42
N GLU A 151 -11.91 5.63 -13.04
CA GLU A 151 -11.42 5.43 -14.42
C GLU A 151 -10.58 4.16 -14.60
N ARG A 152 -9.87 3.73 -13.57
CA ARG A 152 -9.07 2.48 -13.61
C ARG A 152 -9.88 1.22 -13.29
N ALA A 153 -11.07 1.35 -12.77
CA ALA A 153 -11.95 0.21 -12.49
C ALA A 153 -12.74 -0.27 -13.71
N GLU A 154 -12.75 0.51 -14.82
CA GLU A 154 -13.32 0.12 -16.12
C GLU A 154 -12.31 -0.70 -16.95
#